data_ca2e38289f5118e9aca7c709540342d4
#
_entry.id   ca2e38289f5118e9aca7c709540342d4
#
_cell.length_a   1.000
_cell.length_b   1.000
_cell.length_c   1.000
_cell.angle_alpha   90.00
_cell.angle_beta   90.00
_cell.angle_gamma   90.00
#
_symmetry.space_group_name_H-M   'P 1'
#
loop_
_entity.id
_entity.type
_entity.pdbx_description
1 polymer ?
#
loop_
_entity_poly.entity_id
_entity_poly.type
_entity_poly.pdbx_seq_one_letter_code
_entity_poly.pdbx_strand_id
1 'polypeptide(L)'
;IFHKIATIFNIDTDTFDNLYAFVVGKKSPSILTINADDSDKDVNHIYRRGLEGEIRVLRLTRFDRMVFIYQGSGRVFMNDIPLTSGIFYGWQRSSVIKSPLFLPVYYSDVLDVFNQNEHKERILLTGRDIEFSFKNSENGMHNFSFNLESGQLVAIMGGSGVGKSTLLSILNGNIIPGEGNVCLNGHPLSDPECKQLIGFVPQDDLLIEELTVFQNLWYTARLCFANLTKKEIEDRVNTILEDLDLSKIRDLAVGSPIRKTISGGQRKRLNIALELIREPAILYLDEPTSGLSSTDSEKVIMLLKEQTHRGRLVVVNIHQPSSEIYKLFDRLWLLDTGGYPIYDGNPIEAITYFKRIANYTDQD
;
A
#
# COMPACT_ATOMS: atom_id res chain seq x y z
N ILE A 1 6.14 26.81 -29.22
CA ILE A 1 5.06 27.53 -28.46
C ILE A 1 4.67 26.69 -27.25
N PHE A 2 4.34 25.41 -27.39
CA PHE A 2 3.85 24.55 -26.29
C PHE A 2 4.85 24.39 -25.14
N HIS A 3 6.16 24.18 -25.42
CA HIS A 3 7.19 24.11 -24.37
C HIS A 3 7.33 25.44 -23.59
N LYS A 4 7.11 26.59 -24.22
CA LYS A 4 7.10 27.87 -23.50
C LYS A 4 5.91 27.98 -22.54
N ILE A 5 4.77 27.42 -22.92
CA ILE A 5 3.57 27.35 -22.05
C ILE A 5 3.86 26.44 -20.86
N ALA A 6 4.45 25.27 -21.08
CA ALA A 6 4.82 24.35 -20.00
C ALA A 6 5.76 25.02 -18.97
N THR A 7 6.74 25.79 -19.45
CA THR A 7 7.66 26.56 -18.59
C THR A 7 6.93 27.62 -17.75
N ILE A 8 5.94 28.32 -18.33
CA ILE A 8 5.15 29.33 -17.63
C ILE A 8 4.31 28.70 -16.50
N PHE A 9 3.77 27.50 -16.74
CA PHE A 9 2.97 26.76 -15.75
C PHE A 9 3.78 25.83 -14.86
N ASN A 10 5.12 25.90 -14.92
CA ASN A 10 6.04 25.05 -14.15
C ASN A 10 5.78 23.54 -14.32
N ILE A 11 5.43 23.13 -15.55
CA ILE A 11 5.24 21.74 -15.93
C ILE A 11 6.60 21.22 -16.43
N ASP A 12 7.09 20.13 -15.83
CA ASP A 12 8.33 19.50 -16.30
C ASP A 12 8.16 18.87 -17.69
N THR A 13 9.28 18.65 -18.38
CA THR A 13 9.31 18.20 -19.78
C THR A 13 8.65 16.83 -19.93
N ASP A 14 8.90 15.89 -19.01
CA ASP A 14 8.37 14.52 -19.07
C ASP A 14 6.83 14.51 -18.91
N THR A 15 6.33 15.28 -17.96
CA THR A 15 4.87 15.45 -17.76
C THR A 15 4.25 16.09 -19.01
N PHE A 16 4.90 17.10 -19.59
CA PHE A 16 4.42 17.75 -20.81
C PHE A 16 4.39 16.80 -22.01
N ASP A 17 5.45 16.03 -22.23
CA ASP A 17 5.56 15.10 -23.35
C ASP A 17 4.53 13.96 -23.24
N ASN A 18 4.26 13.46 -22.02
CA ASN A 18 3.22 12.49 -21.77
C ASN A 18 1.81 13.06 -22.01
N LEU A 19 1.54 14.29 -21.56
CA LEU A 19 0.27 14.97 -21.85
C LEU A 19 0.08 15.19 -23.35
N TYR A 20 1.14 15.62 -24.05
CA TYR A 20 1.10 15.81 -25.50
C TYR A 20 0.85 14.49 -26.23
N ALA A 21 1.57 13.42 -25.86
CA ALA A 21 1.37 12.09 -26.43
C ALA A 21 -0.09 11.59 -26.21
N PHE A 22 -0.64 11.84 -25.03
CA PHE A 22 -2.00 11.46 -24.68
C PHE A 22 -3.05 12.18 -25.52
N VAL A 23 -2.91 13.48 -25.72
CA VAL A 23 -3.83 14.31 -26.52
C VAL A 23 -3.76 13.94 -28.00
N VAL A 24 -2.54 13.70 -28.52
CA VAL A 24 -2.32 13.37 -29.94
C VAL A 24 -2.56 11.90 -30.28
N GLY A 25 -2.80 11.06 -29.27
CA GLY A 25 -3.05 9.64 -29.46
C GLY A 25 -1.80 8.78 -29.68
N LYS A 26 -0.64 9.26 -29.24
CA LYS A 26 0.61 8.49 -29.29
C LYS A 26 0.71 7.55 -28.09
N LYS A 27 1.42 6.43 -28.26
CA LYS A 27 1.75 5.50 -27.20
C LYS A 27 2.86 6.07 -26.31
N SER A 28 2.78 5.85 -25.02
CA SER A 28 3.79 6.21 -24.02
C SER A 28 3.70 5.22 -22.85
N PRO A 29 4.78 4.96 -22.12
CA PRO A 29 4.73 4.13 -20.90
C PRO A 29 3.75 4.63 -19.83
N SER A 30 3.44 5.93 -19.84
CA SER A 30 2.48 6.55 -18.94
C SER A 30 1.03 6.51 -19.46
N ILE A 31 0.78 5.89 -20.61
CA ILE A 31 -0.55 5.80 -21.25
C ILE A 31 -0.96 4.33 -21.34
N LEU A 32 -2.18 4.04 -20.88
CA LEU A 32 -2.81 2.73 -20.96
C LEU A 32 -4.06 2.81 -21.85
N THR A 33 -4.29 1.79 -22.64
CA THR A 33 -5.48 1.66 -23.50
C THR A 33 -6.37 0.52 -23.00
N ILE A 34 -7.68 0.77 -22.95
CA ILE A 34 -8.71 -0.22 -22.65
C ILE A 34 -9.61 -0.31 -23.86
N ASN A 35 -9.73 -1.47 -24.49
CA ASN A 35 -10.59 -1.70 -25.63
C ASN A 35 -11.02 -3.17 -25.73
N ALA A 36 -11.75 -3.51 -26.78
CA ALA A 36 -12.21 -4.88 -27.06
C ALA A 36 -11.29 -5.64 -28.06
N ASP A 37 -10.07 -5.16 -28.30
CA ASP A 37 -9.09 -5.82 -29.16
C ASP A 37 -8.16 -6.71 -28.33
N ASP A 38 -8.36 -8.03 -28.42
CA ASP A 38 -7.53 -9.03 -27.72
C ASP A 38 -6.18 -9.27 -28.42
N SER A 39 -5.99 -8.73 -29.61
CA SER A 39 -4.75 -8.84 -30.38
C SER A 39 -3.72 -7.76 -30.03
N ASP A 40 -4.12 -6.73 -29.31
CA ASP A 40 -3.23 -5.65 -28.86
C ASP A 40 -2.26 -6.17 -27.79
N LYS A 41 -1.00 -6.37 -28.17
CA LYS A 41 0.06 -6.87 -27.32
C LYS A 41 0.82 -5.76 -26.57
N ASP A 42 0.24 -4.57 -26.52
CA ASP A 42 0.85 -3.49 -25.74
C ASP A 42 0.94 -3.85 -24.27
N VAL A 43 2.06 -3.49 -23.70
CA VAL A 43 2.36 -3.72 -22.27
C VAL A 43 1.35 -3.00 -21.37
N ASN A 44 0.82 -1.85 -21.82
CA ASN A 44 -0.19 -1.05 -21.10
C ASN A 44 -1.57 -1.21 -21.74
N HIS A 45 -2.11 -2.41 -21.70
CA HIS A 45 -3.41 -2.72 -22.31
C HIS A 45 -4.30 -3.51 -21.36
N ILE A 46 -5.61 -3.18 -21.35
CA ILE A 46 -6.65 -3.94 -20.65
C ILE A 46 -7.73 -4.32 -21.68
N TYR A 47 -7.91 -5.62 -21.88
CA TYR A 47 -8.98 -6.14 -22.70
C TYR A 47 -10.33 -6.06 -21.98
N ARG A 48 -11.35 -5.51 -22.64
CA ARG A 48 -12.73 -5.50 -22.14
C ARG A 48 -13.71 -5.82 -23.27
N ARG A 49 -14.12 -7.09 -23.35
CA ARG A 49 -15.11 -7.55 -24.33
C ARG A 49 -16.40 -6.75 -24.19
N GLY A 50 -16.90 -6.19 -25.29
CA GLY A 50 -18.13 -5.41 -25.33
C GLY A 50 -17.95 -3.90 -25.15
N LEU A 51 -16.73 -3.41 -24.98
CA LEU A 51 -16.44 -1.98 -25.01
C LEU A 51 -16.45 -1.50 -26.47
N GLU A 52 -17.40 -0.63 -26.81
CA GLU A 52 -17.47 0.04 -28.11
C GLU A 52 -16.58 1.27 -28.14
N GLY A 53 -15.46 1.19 -28.86
CA GLY A 53 -14.41 2.21 -28.87
C GLY A 53 -13.29 1.90 -27.91
N GLU A 54 -12.65 2.95 -27.39
CA GLU A 54 -11.52 2.83 -26.47
C GLU A 54 -11.58 3.82 -25.31
N ILE A 55 -10.98 3.44 -24.18
CA ILE A 55 -10.68 4.34 -23.07
C ILE A 55 -9.17 4.44 -22.98
N ARG A 56 -8.62 5.65 -23.13
CA ARG A 56 -7.21 5.88 -22.89
C ARG A 56 -7.04 6.55 -21.54
N VAL A 57 -6.08 6.09 -20.78
CA VAL A 57 -5.77 6.56 -19.44
C VAL A 57 -4.34 7.06 -19.40
N LEU A 58 -4.12 8.27 -18.92
CA LEU A 58 -2.83 8.85 -18.62
C LEU A 58 -2.57 8.85 -17.12
N ARG A 59 -1.46 8.24 -16.69
CA ARG A 59 -0.98 8.35 -15.32
C ARG A 59 -0.07 9.59 -15.18
N LEU A 60 -0.46 10.49 -14.30
CA LEU A 60 0.32 11.67 -13.90
C LEU A 60 1.08 11.34 -12.61
N THR A 61 2.22 10.67 -12.73
CA THR A 61 3.00 10.11 -11.61
C THR A 61 3.35 11.18 -10.57
N ARG A 62 3.74 12.40 -11.03
CA ARG A 62 4.07 13.52 -10.13
C ARG A 62 2.92 13.97 -9.24
N PHE A 63 1.68 13.83 -9.74
CA PHE A 63 0.47 14.28 -9.04
C PHE A 63 -0.31 13.11 -8.42
N ASP A 64 0.20 11.87 -8.61
CA ASP A 64 -0.48 10.63 -8.21
C ASP A 64 -1.96 10.61 -8.62
N ARG A 65 -2.21 10.99 -9.87
CA ARG A 65 -3.55 11.10 -10.45
C ARG A 65 -3.61 10.44 -11.82
N MET A 66 -4.80 10.01 -12.18
CA MET A 66 -5.10 9.55 -13.53
C MET A 66 -6.12 10.47 -14.19
N VAL A 67 -5.92 10.67 -15.48
CA VAL A 67 -6.86 11.35 -16.37
C VAL A 67 -7.19 10.40 -17.51
N PHE A 68 -8.44 10.33 -17.93
CA PHE A 68 -8.82 9.48 -19.04
C PHE A 68 -9.74 10.19 -20.03
N ILE A 69 -9.80 9.62 -21.23
CA ILE A 69 -10.73 10.01 -22.30
C ILE A 69 -11.40 8.75 -22.82
N TYR A 70 -12.71 8.82 -22.98
CA TYR A 70 -13.48 7.80 -23.71
C TYR A 70 -13.69 8.24 -25.16
N GLN A 71 -13.42 7.38 -26.11
CA GLN A 71 -13.66 7.58 -27.55
C GLN A 71 -14.47 6.41 -28.09
N GLY A 72 -15.78 6.56 -28.17
CA GLY A 72 -16.68 5.53 -28.63
C GLY A 72 -18.13 5.99 -28.68
N SER A 73 -19.01 5.09 -29.14
CA SER A 73 -20.46 5.31 -29.29
C SER A 73 -21.29 4.60 -28.22
N GLY A 74 -20.67 3.72 -27.42
CA GLY A 74 -21.35 2.92 -26.41
C GLY A 74 -21.74 3.72 -25.17
N ARG A 75 -22.68 3.18 -24.39
CA ARG A 75 -23.10 3.77 -23.11
C ARG A 75 -22.10 3.37 -22.01
N VAL A 76 -21.21 4.29 -21.65
CA VAL A 76 -20.22 4.12 -20.60
C VAL A 76 -20.48 5.14 -19.49
N PHE A 77 -20.33 4.73 -18.25
CA PHE A 77 -20.63 5.53 -17.07
C PHE A 77 -19.43 5.54 -16.11
N MET A 78 -19.23 6.67 -15.42
CA MET A 78 -18.37 6.74 -14.24
C MET A 78 -19.24 7.09 -13.02
N ASN A 79 -19.32 6.19 -12.04
CA ASN A 79 -20.16 6.36 -10.85
C ASN A 79 -21.61 6.76 -11.22
N ASP A 80 -22.24 6.07 -12.18
CA ASP A 80 -23.59 6.33 -12.70
C ASP A 80 -23.77 7.61 -13.55
N ILE A 81 -22.70 8.39 -13.75
CA ILE A 81 -22.72 9.58 -14.62
C ILE A 81 -22.29 9.15 -16.04
N PRO A 82 -23.11 9.40 -17.07
CA PRO A 82 -22.75 9.00 -18.42
C PRO A 82 -21.55 9.78 -18.93
N LEU A 83 -20.60 9.07 -19.57
CA LEU A 83 -19.43 9.68 -20.18
C LEU A 83 -19.76 10.16 -21.60
N THR A 84 -19.25 11.35 -21.92
CA THR A 84 -19.34 11.93 -23.26
C THR A 84 -18.05 11.62 -24.01
N SER A 85 -18.17 11.07 -25.23
CA SER A 85 -17.03 10.77 -26.10
C SER A 85 -16.21 12.02 -26.39
N GLY A 86 -14.90 11.91 -26.30
CA GLY A 86 -13.96 12.99 -26.61
C GLY A 86 -13.73 13.99 -25.48
N ILE A 87 -14.33 13.81 -24.30
CA ILE A 87 -14.09 14.66 -23.12
C ILE A 87 -13.09 14.00 -22.18
N PHE A 88 -12.22 14.82 -21.58
CA PHE A 88 -11.26 14.40 -20.56
C PHE A 88 -11.89 14.40 -19.17
N TYR A 89 -11.67 13.32 -18.44
CA TYR A 89 -12.17 13.14 -17.08
C TYR A 89 -11.02 12.83 -16.13
N GLY A 90 -11.06 13.41 -14.91
CA GLY A 90 -10.21 12.97 -13.83
C GLY A 90 -10.72 11.66 -13.24
N TRP A 91 -9.84 10.67 -13.06
CA TRP A 91 -10.22 9.41 -12.43
C TRP A 91 -9.84 9.41 -10.95
N GLN A 92 -10.84 9.34 -10.10
CA GLN A 92 -10.65 9.25 -8.65
C GLN A 92 -10.53 7.78 -8.22
N ARG A 93 -9.76 7.51 -7.17
CA ARG A 93 -9.50 6.14 -6.68
C ARG A 93 -10.78 5.36 -6.31
N SER A 94 -11.80 6.05 -5.82
CA SER A 94 -13.11 5.47 -5.48
C SER A 94 -14.04 5.29 -6.67
N SER A 95 -13.64 5.74 -7.87
CA SER A 95 -14.51 5.74 -9.05
C SER A 95 -14.34 4.47 -9.87
N VAL A 96 -15.44 4.00 -10.44
CA VAL A 96 -15.50 2.84 -11.34
C VAL A 96 -16.07 3.26 -12.69
N ILE A 97 -15.46 2.76 -13.77
CA ILE A 97 -16.01 2.89 -15.12
C ILE A 97 -16.79 1.61 -15.41
N LYS A 98 -18.05 1.75 -15.79
CA LYS A 98 -18.95 0.61 -16.02
C LYS A 98 -19.87 0.81 -17.22
N SER A 99 -20.35 -0.30 -17.75
CA SER A 99 -21.36 -0.37 -18.81
C SER A 99 -22.15 -1.66 -18.63
N PRO A 100 -23.39 -1.74 -19.12
CA PRO A 100 -24.13 -3.01 -19.21
C PRO A 100 -23.47 -4.05 -20.13
N LEU A 101 -22.54 -3.64 -21.00
CA LEU A 101 -21.95 -4.47 -22.06
C LEU A 101 -20.57 -5.04 -21.71
N PHE A 102 -19.88 -4.52 -20.68
CA PHE A 102 -18.57 -5.03 -20.29
C PHE A 102 -18.38 -5.05 -18.77
N LEU A 103 -17.42 -5.87 -18.30
CA LEU A 103 -17.05 -5.95 -16.90
C LEU A 103 -16.50 -4.61 -16.41
N PRO A 104 -16.89 -4.14 -15.23
CA PRO A 104 -16.41 -2.89 -14.66
C PRO A 104 -14.87 -2.78 -14.69
N VAL A 105 -14.39 -1.56 -14.86
CA VAL A 105 -12.96 -1.22 -14.77
C VAL A 105 -12.77 -0.37 -13.54
N TYR A 106 -11.99 -0.88 -12.61
CA TYR A 106 -11.65 -0.19 -11.37
C TYR A 106 -10.35 0.59 -11.52
N TYR A 107 -10.18 1.61 -10.70
CA TYR A 107 -8.93 2.36 -10.63
C TYR A 107 -7.72 1.44 -10.33
N SER A 108 -7.93 0.44 -9.46
CA SER A 108 -6.91 -0.57 -9.13
C SER A 108 -6.47 -1.39 -10.34
N ASP A 109 -7.39 -1.82 -11.22
CA ASP A 109 -7.05 -2.62 -12.39
C ASP A 109 -6.04 -1.91 -13.29
N VAL A 110 -6.26 -0.60 -13.47
CA VAL A 110 -5.39 0.25 -14.29
C VAL A 110 -4.06 0.51 -13.60
N LEU A 111 -4.09 0.75 -12.30
CA LEU A 111 -2.88 0.99 -11.51
C LEU A 111 -1.99 -0.25 -11.49
N ASP A 112 -2.58 -1.46 -11.40
CA ASP A 112 -1.85 -2.72 -11.41
C ASP A 112 -1.10 -2.93 -12.73
N VAL A 113 -1.71 -2.60 -13.87
CA VAL A 113 -1.04 -2.68 -15.18
C VAL A 113 0.12 -1.70 -15.27
N PHE A 114 -0.05 -0.45 -14.82
CA PHE A 114 1.06 0.50 -14.79
C PHE A 114 2.19 0.06 -13.87
N ASN A 115 1.87 -0.51 -12.71
CA ASN A 115 2.87 -0.98 -11.75
C ASN A 115 3.59 -2.25 -12.22
N GLN A 116 2.93 -3.13 -13.00
CA GLN A 116 3.58 -4.31 -13.62
C GLN A 116 4.66 -3.91 -14.62
N ASN A 117 4.53 -2.75 -15.25
CA ASN A 117 5.41 -2.25 -16.29
C ASN A 117 6.53 -1.33 -15.76
N GLU A 118 6.34 -0.73 -14.60
CA GLU A 118 7.46 -0.20 -13.84
C GLU A 118 8.18 -1.43 -13.28
N HIS A 119 9.42 -1.68 -13.71
CA HIS A 119 10.32 -2.75 -13.22
C HIS A 119 10.63 -2.60 -11.71
N LYS A 120 9.60 -2.56 -10.87
CA LYS A 120 9.75 -2.88 -9.46
C LYS A 120 9.77 -4.39 -9.38
N GLU A 121 10.92 -4.95 -9.07
CA GLU A 121 11.07 -6.37 -8.79
C GLU A 121 9.93 -6.80 -7.87
N ARG A 122 9.13 -7.76 -8.34
CA ARG A 122 8.06 -8.32 -7.50
C ARG A 122 8.71 -8.87 -6.24
N ILE A 123 8.27 -8.37 -5.11
CA ILE A 123 8.72 -8.89 -3.82
C ILE A 123 7.95 -10.17 -3.55
N LEU A 124 8.68 -11.24 -3.31
CA LEU A 124 8.15 -12.52 -2.86
C LEU A 124 8.76 -12.83 -1.50
N LEU A 125 7.95 -12.79 -0.45
CA LEU A 125 8.33 -13.21 0.88
C LEU A 125 7.79 -14.60 1.15
N THR A 126 8.65 -15.54 1.41
CA THR A 126 8.29 -16.95 1.66
C THR A 126 8.74 -17.39 3.04
N GLY A 127 7.87 -18.10 3.74
CA GLY A 127 8.22 -18.82 4.95
C GLY A 127 7.95 -20.30 4.77
N ARG A 128 8.87 -21.16 5.22
CA ARG A 128 8.70 -22.62 5.14
C ARG A 128 8.96 -23.24 6.50
N ASP A 129 7.98 -23.99 6.98
CA ASP A 129 8.03 -24.82 8.18
C ASP A 129 8.64 -24.07 9.39
N ILE A 130 8.16 -22.83 9.58
CA ILE A 130 8.68 -21.94 10.61
C ILE A 130 8.25 -22.47 11.96
N GLU A 131 9.23 -22.80 12.81
CA GLU A 131 9.03 -23.11 14.21
C GLU A 131 9.94 -22.28 15.11
N PHE A 132 9.39 -21.79 16.19
CA PHE A 132 10.10 -21.04 17.22
C PHE A 132 9.47 -21.27 18.58
N SER A 133 10.27 -21.60 19.58
CA SER A 133 9.82 -21.74 20.96
C SER A 133 10.71 -20.93 21.90
N PHE A 134 10.11 -20.27 22.88
CA PHE A 134 10.85 -19.63 23.96
C PHE A 134 11.44 -20.72 24.90
N LYS A 135 12.59 -20.43 25.47
CA LYS A 135 13.23 -21.35 26.44
C LYS A 135 12.26 -21.72 27.55
N ASN A 136 12.08 -23.02 27.78
CA ASN A 136 11.20 -23.57 28.83
C ASN A 136 9.73 -23.15 28.70
N SER A 137 9.23 -22.97 27.49
CA SER A 137 7.83 -22.60 27.22
C SER A 137 7.32 -23.34 25.98
N GLU A 138 6.07 -23.72 25.99
CA GLU A 138 5.36 -24.21 24.81
C GLU A 138 4.87 -23.06 23.92
N ASN A 139 4.97 -21.82 24.38
CA ASN A 139 4.62 -20.65 23.59
C ASN A 139 5.69 -20.37 22.53
N GLY A 140 5.24 -20.05 21.33
CA GLY A 140 6.17 -19.83 20.22
C GLY A 140 5.48 -19.48 18.91
N MET A 141 5.91 -20.12 17.86
CA MET A 141 5.29 -20.18 16.53
C MET A 141 5.41 -21.63 16.05
N HIS A 142 4.29 -22.23 15.66
CA HIS A 142 4.23 -23.65 15.34
C HIS A 142 3.87 -23.88 13.87
N ASN A 143 4.76 -24.57 13.16
CA ASN A 143 4.62 -25.07 11.78
C ASN A 143 3.85 -24.13 10.86
N PHE A 144 4.47 -23.00 10.56
CA PHE A 144 3.87 -21.99 9.70
C PHE A 144 4.60 -21.83 8.37
N SER A 145 3.88 -22.09 7.28
CA SER A 145 4.39 -21.89 5.93
C SER A 145 3.49 -20.92 5.16
N PHE A 146 4.07 -19.97 4.42
CA PHE A 146 3.35 -18.97 3.68
C PHE A 146 4.11 -18.46 2.46
N ASN A 147 3.37 -17.83 1.54
CA ASN A 147 3.89 -17.03 0.44
C ASN A 147 3.14 -15.71 0.41
N LEU A 148 3.86 -14.59 0.44
CA LEU A 148 3.31 -13.24 0.30
C LEU A 148 3.98 -12.51 -0.86
N GLU A 149 3.20 -11.68 -1.55
CA GLU A 149 3.68 -10.90 -2.69
C GLU A 149 3.51 -9.39 -2.47
N SER A 150 4.30 -8.61 -3.19
CA SER A 150 4.09 -7.16 -3.26
C SER A 150 2.66 -6.83 -3.71
N GLY A 151 2.12 -5.71 -3.20
CA GLY A 151 0.74 -5.31 -3.47
C GLY A 151 -0.29 -5.83 -2.47
N GLN A 152 0.10 -6.68 -1.52
CA GLN A 152 -0.81 -7.23 -0.51
C GLN A 152 -0.78 -6.44 0.81
N LEU A 153 -1.96 -6.24 1.40
CA LEU A 153 -2.16 -5.80 2.78
C LEU A 153 -2.59 -7.02 3.62
N VAL A 154 -1.70 -7.47 4.50
CA VAL A 154 -1.89 -8.68 5.30
C VAL A 154 -2.18 -8.32 6.75
N ALA A 155 -3.21 -8.90 7.34
CA ALA A 155 -3.51 -8.77 8.76
C ALA A 155 -3.01 -9.98 9.55
N ILE A 156 -2.33 -9.75 10.66
CA ILE A 156 -2.09 -10.74 11.71
C ILE A 156 -3.06 -10.46 12.85
N MET A 157 -3.94 -11.39 13.16
CA MET A 157 -4.94 -11.25 14.20
C MET A 157 -4.88 -12.43 15.19
N GLY A 158 -5.50 -12.23 16.34
CA GLY A 158 -5.57 -13.23 17.42
C GLY A 158 -5.66 -12.55 18.78
N GLY A 159 -5.87 -13.32 19.82
CA GLY A 159 -5.95 -12.84 21.21
C GLY A 159 -4.68 -12.09 21.67
N SER A 160 -4.74 -11.50 22.85
CA SER A 160 -3.54 -10.93 23.47
C SER A 160 -2.58 -12.06 23.88
N GLY A 161 -1.28 -11.86 23.64
CA GLY A 161 -0.25 -12.84 24.04
C GLY A 161 -0.12 -14.10 23.18
N VAL A 162 -0.88 -14.24 22.08
CA VAL A 162 -0.83 -15.44 21.21
C VAL A 162 0.41 -15.53 20.32
N GLY A 163 1.33 -14.55 20.33
CA GLY A 163 2.56 -14.62 19.55
C GLY A 163 2.60 -13.72 18.29
N LYS A 164 1.64 -12.79 18.09
CA LYS A 164 1.60 -11.89 16.92
C LYS A 164 2.87 -11.07 16.74
N SER A 165 3.35 -10.39 17.78
CA SER A 165 4.60 -9.59 17.74
C SER A 165 5.84 -10.48 17.61
N THR A 166 5.78 -11.74 18.10
CA THR A 166 6.82 -12.74 17.88
C THR A 166 6.90 -13.10 16.40
N LEU A 167 5.75 -13.37 15.75
CA LEU A 167 5.71 -13.62 14.31
C LEU A 167 6.27 -12.43 13.53
N LEU A 168 5.84 -11.20 13.83
CA LEU A 168 6.42 -9.99 13.20
C LEU A 168 7.94 -9.90 13.39
N SER A 169 8.46 -10.29 14.57
CA SER A 169 9.88 -10.28 14.85
C SER A 169 10.65 -11.36 14.08
N ILE A 170 10.01 -12.49 13.77
CA ILE A 170 10.57 -13.51 12.88
C ILE A 170 10.57 -12.98 11.44
N LEU A 171 9.48 -12.38 10.99
CA LEU A 171 9.32 -11.88 9.63
C LEU A 171 10.24 -10.69 9.30
N ASN A 172 10.62 -9.89 10.27
CA ASN A 172 11.58 -8.78 10.07
C ASN A 172 13.04 -9.20 10.32
N GLY A 173 13.28 -10.47 10.65
CA GLY A 173 14.62 -11.03 10.86
C GLY A 173 15.27 -10.67 12.21
N ASN A 174 14.51 -10.12 13.17
CA ASN A 174 14.99 -9.86 14.54
C ASN A 174 15.06 -11.14 15.38
N ILE A 175 14.19 -12.11 15.09
CA ILE A 175 14.21 -13.44 15.69
C ILE A 175 14.50 -14.45 14.59
N ILE A 176 15.50 -15.31 14.81
CA ILE A 176 15.80 -16.44 13.93
C ILE A 176 14.93 -17.61 14.40
N PRO A 177 14.11 -18.22 13.52
CA PRO A 177 13.34 -19.40 13.88
C PRO A 177 14.26 -20.56 14.27
N GLY A 178 13.78 -21.44 15.15
CA GLY A 178 14.49 -22.65 15.55
C GLY A 178 14.54 -23.70 14.43
N GLU A 179 13.45 -23.78 13.65
CA GLU A 179 13.35 -24.61 12.45
C GLU A 179 12.70 -23.79 11.32
N GLY A 180 12.92 -24.22 10.09
CA GLY A 180 12.43 -23.53 8.92
C GLY A 180 13.22 -22.26 8.56
N ASN A 181 12.72 -21.50 7.59
CA ASN A 181 13.38 -20.29 7.13
C ASN A 181 12.39 -19.29 6.55
N VAL A 182 12.78 -18.00 6.58
CA VAL A 182 12.09 -16.91 5.86
C VAL A 182 13.04 -16.36 4.82
N CYS A 183 12.57 -16.29 3.58
CA CYS A 183 13.34 -15.78 2.44
C CYS A 183 12.61 -14.65 1.74
N LEU A 184 13.37 -13.65 1.29
CA LEU A 184 12.93 -12.57 0.43
C LEU A 184 13.53 -12.76 -0.96
N ASN A 185 12.68 -12.95 -1.99
CA ASN A 185 13.12 -13.27 -3.36
C ASN A 185 14.09 -14.45 -3.44
N GLY A 186 13.93 -15.46 -2.55
CA GLY A 186 14.80 -16.62 -2.45
C GLY A 186 16.07 -16.42 -1.60
N HIS A 187 16.37 -15.20 -1.14
CA HIS A 187 17.49 -14.88 -0.27
C HIS A 187 17.07 -14.91 1.21
N PRO A 188 17.86 -15.48 2.12
CA PRO A 188 17.56 -15.48 3.54
C PRO A 188 17.45 -14.04 4.09
N LEU A 189 16.56 -13.80 5.05
CA LEU A 189 16.42 -12.48 5.69
C LEU A 189 17.66 -12.03 6.48
N SER A 190 18.60 -12.96 6.77
CA SER A 190 19.89 -12.65 7.38
C SER A 190 20.79 -11.80 6.49
N ASP A 191 20.56 -11.83 5.17
CA ASP A 191 21.36 -11.08 4.21
C ASP A 191 21.19 -9.56 4.41
N PRO A 192 22.30 -8.79 4.46
CA PRO A 192 22.23 -7.35 4.69
C PRO A 192 21.38 -6.59 3.65
N GLU A 193 21.37 -7.05 2.41
CA GLU A 193 20.57 -6.46 1.32
C GLU A 193 19.07 -6.61 1.57
N CYS A 194 18.63 -7.76 2.10
CA CYS A 194 17.24 -7.99 2.48
C CYS A 194 16.78 -7.04 3.60
N LYS A 195 17.66 -6.77 4.58
CA LYS A 195 17.33 -5.86 5.71
C LYS A 195 17.10 -4.42 5.27
N GLN A 196 17.73 -3.97 4.20
CA GLN A 196 17.54 -2.61 3.69
C GLN A 196 16.15 -2.42 3.04
N LEU A 197 15.56 -3.52 2.56
CA LEU A 197 14.23 -3.54 1.94
C LEU A 197 13.08 -3.60 2.95
N ILE A 198 13.39 -3.78 4.24
CA ILE A 198 12.41 -3.97 5.30
C ILE A 198 12.31 -2.71 6.15
N GLY A 199 11.08 -2.21 6.34
CA GLY A 199 10.72 -1.20 7.33
C GLY A 199 9.91 -1.83 8.46
N PHE A 200 10.10 -1.35 9.68
CA PHE A 200 9.38 -1.81 10.87
C PHE A 200 8.89 -0.64 11.71
N VAL A 201 7.58 -0.54 11.87
CA VAL A 201 6.92 0.46 12.72
C VAL A 201 6.50 -0.21 14.02
N PRO A 202 7.16 0.06 15.15
CA PRO A 202 6.80 -0.51 16.44
C PRO A 202 5.51 0.09 16.98
N GLN A 203 4.99 -0.57 18.03
CA GLN A 203 3.80 -0.11 18.73
C GLN A 203 4.03 1.27 19.37
N ASP A 204 5.17 1.46 20.03
CA ASP A 204 5.56 2.73 20.63
C ASP A 204 6.17 3.68 19.58
N ASP A 205 5.95 4.98 19.79
CA ASP A 205 6.48 6.01 18.91
C ASP A 205 8.00 6.19 19.10
N LEU A 206 8.73 6.32 18.00
CA LEU A 206 10.17 6.62 17.96
C LEU A 206 10.44 8.10 17.64
N LEU A 207 9.52 8.98 18.00
CA LEU A 207 9.56 10.39 17.65
C LEU A 207 10.42 11.19 18.64
N ILE A 208 11.20 12.15 18.13
CA ILE A 208 11.93 13.12 18.96
C ILE A 208 10.98 14.28 19.25
N GLU A 209 10.60 14.41 20.53
CA GLU A 209 9.53 15.30 20.99
C GLU A 209 9.83 16.78 20.81
N GLU A 210 11.10 17.17 20.91
CA GLU A 210 11.58 18.55 20.78
C GLU A 210 11.65 19.02 19.34
N LEU A 211 11.67 18.09 18.39
CA LEU A 211 11.76 18.41 16.98
C LEU A 211 10.37 18.64 16.38
N THR A 212 10.32 19.44 15.31
CA THR A 212 9.11 19.57 14.51
C THR A 212 8.84 18.28 13.72
N VAL A 213 7.62 18.16 13.20
CA VAL A 213 7.23 17.06 12.28
C VAL A 213 8.19 17.00 11.10
N PHE A 214 8.48 18.15 10.47
CA PHE A 214 9.44 18.24 9.38
C PHE A 214 10.86 17.82 9.80
N GLN A 215 11.34 18.30 10.95
CA GLN A 215 12.69 18.00 11.42
C GLN A 215 12.90 16.53 11.73
N ASN A 216 11.91 15.84 12.32
CA ASN A 216 11.99 14.40 12.53
C ASN A 216 12.26 13.65 11.22
N LEU A 217 11.51 13.96 10.15
CA LEU A 217 11.70 13.35 8.84
C LEU A 217 13.00 13.80 8.16
N TRP A 218 13.33 15.07 8.26
CA TRP A 218 14.51 15.62 7.59
C TRP A 218 15.82 15.02 8.14
N TYR A 219 15.94 14.91 9.47
CA TYR A 219 17.12 14.29 10.08
C TYR A 219 17.19 12.78 9.75
N THR A 220 16.06 12.08 9.77
CA THR A 220 16.00 10.67 9.37
C THR A 220 16.44 10.50 7.91
N ALA A 221 15.92 11.31 6.99
CA ALA A 221 16.33 11.29 5.60
C ALA A 221 17.83 11.57 5.42
N ARG A 222 18.38 12.54 6.16
CA ARG A 222 19.82 12.87 6.14
C ARG A 222 20.70 11.71 6.59
N LEU A 223 20.26 10.93 7.55
CA LEU A 223 20.98 9.75 8.02
C LEU A 223 20.92 8.59 7.01
N CYS A 224 19.79 8.46 6.29
CA CYS A 224 19.60 7.39 5.32
C CYS A 224 20.25 7.68 3.96
N PHE A 225 20.32 8.95 3.53
CA PHE A 225 20.76 9.35 2.20
C PHE A 225 21.94 10.31 2.25
N ALA A 226 23.15 9.75 2.40
CA ALA A 226 24.38 10.55 2.48
C ALA A 226 24.68 11.33 1.18
N ASN A 227 24.24 10.84 0.03
CA ASN A 227 24.58 11.37 -1.29
C ASN A 227 23.57 12.42 -1.83
N LEU A 228 22.42 12.61 -1.17
CA LEU A 228 21.42 13.56 -1.61
C LEU A 228 21.75 14.99 -1.14
N THR A 229 21.45 15.97 -1.99
CA THR A 229 21.54 17.39 -1.65
C THR A 229 20.47 17.78 -0.62
N LYS A 230 20.66 18.92 0.04
CA LYS A 230 19.64 19.43 0.98
C LYS A 230 18.28 19.62 0.33
N LYS A 231 18.26 20.09 -0.92
CA LYS A 231 17.02 20.33 -1.67
C LYS A 231 16.29 19.02 -2.00
N GLU A 232 17.00 18.01 -2.47
CA GLU A 232 16.41 16.69 -2.77
C GLU A 232 15.83 16.03 -1.53
N ILE A 233 16.49 16.19 -0.37
CA ILE A 233 15.95 15.70 0.91
C ILE A 233 14.70 16.47 1.31
N GLU A 234 14.70 17.80 1.16
CA GLU A 234 13.54 18.63 1.47
C GLU A 234 12.35 18.30 0.57
N ASP A 235 12.56 18.12 -0.72
CA ASP A 235 11.53 17.72 -1.68
C ASP A 235 10.94 16.35 -1.31
N ARG A 236 11.80 15.39 -0.95
CA ARG A 236 11.38 14.05 -0.49
C ARG A 236 10.55 14.10 0.80
N VAL A 237 10.98 14.88 1.78
CA VAL A 237 10.25 15.07 3.05
C VAL A 237 8.89 15.72 2.78
N ASN A 238 8.82 16.74 1.93
CA ASN A 238 7.57 17.40 1.59
C ASN A 238 6.60 16.43 0.89
N THR A 239 7.08 15.59 -0.03
CA THR A 239 6.25 14.56 -0.69
C THR A 239 5.65 13.60 0.34
N ILE A 240 6.44 13.12 1.31
CA ILE A 240 5.92 12.21 2.35
C ILE A 240 4.94 12.92 3.28
N LEU A 241 5.18 14.18 3.63
CA LEU A 241 4.25 14.97 4.44
C LEU A 241 2.90 15.15 3.74
N GLU A 242 2.91 15.35 2.41
CA GLU A 242 1.70 15.42 1.60
C GLU A 242 0.97 14.08 1.54
N ASP A 243 1.70 13.01 1.24
CA ASP A 243 1.18 11.65 1.15
C ASP A 243 0.46 11.21 2.43
N LEU A 244 0.95 11.66 3.60
CA LEU A 244 0.44 11.25 4.90
C LEU A 244 -0.48 12.28 5.58
N ASP A 245 -0.88 13.33 4.85
CA ASP A 245 -1.72 14.44 5.36
C ASP A 245 -1.11 15.07 6.63
N LEU A 246 0.19 15.36 6.58
CA LEU A 246 0.95 16.00 7.67
C LEU A 246 1.46 17.41 7.32
N SER A 247 1.30 17.86 6.07
CA SER A 247 1.82 19.15 5.57
C SER A 247 1.36 20.34 6.41
N LYS A 248 0.12 20.33 6.90
CA LYS A 248 -0.45 21.43 7.71
C LYS A 248 0.20 21.60 9.08
N ILE A 249 0.84 20.55 9.58
CA ILE A 249 1.46 20.51 10.91
C ILE A 249 2.98 20.41 10.84
N ARG A 250 3.58 20.56 9.64
CA ARG A 250 5.02 20.35 9.39
C ARG A 250 5.93 21.08 10.36
N ASP A 251 5.57 22.31 10.74
CA ASP A 251 6.40 23.19 11.58
C ASP A 251 6.03 23.12 13.07
N LEU A 252 5.05 22.30 13.44
CA LEU A 252 4.72 22.07 14.85
C LEU A 252 5.70 21.09 15.46
N ALA A 253 6.16 21.40 16.70
CA ALA A 253 6.90 20.43 17.50
C ALA A 253 6.01 19.21 17.80
N VAL A 254 6.60 18.03 17.83
CA VAL A 254 5.86 16.78 18.08
C VAL A 254 5.26 16.78 19.48
N GLY A 255 5.99 17.27 20.48
CA GLY A 255 5.57 17.30 21.88
C GLY A 255 5.50 15.92 22.52
N SER A 256 5.36 15.89 23.84
CA SER A 256 5.25 14.64 24.58
C SER A 256 3.84 14.06 24.56
N PRO A 257 3.65 12.77 24.88
CA PRO A 257 2.34 12.15 25.04
C PRO A 257 1.46 12.86 26.08
N ILE A 258 2.08 13.53 27.06
CA ILE A 258 1.39 14.28 28.13
C ILE A 258 1.05 15.70 27.66
N ARG A 259 1.96 16.35 26.92
CA ARG A 259 1.76 17.69 26.34
C ARG A 259 1.61 17.56 24.82
N LYS A 260 0.45 17.07 24.40
CA LYS A 260 0.16 16.80 23.00
C LYS A 260 0.09 18.08 22.19
N THR A 261 1.01 18.26 21.25
CA THR A 261 0.98 19.33 20.25
C THR A 261 0.29 18.85 18.97
N ILE A 262 0.45 17.56 18.65
CA ILE A 262 -0.18 16.89 17.52
C ILE A 262 -1.07 15.73 18.02
N SER A 263 -2.09 15.35 17.24
CA SER A 263 -3.02 14.27 17.62
C SER A 263 -2.35 12.90 17.60
N GLY A 264 -2.97 11.91 18.28
CA GLY A 264 -2.48 10.51 18.27
C GLY A 264 -2.39 9.95 16.86
N GLY A 265 -3.40 10.19 16.02
CA GLY A 265 -3.38 9.79 14.61
C GLY A 265 -2.27 10.46 13.80
N GLN A 266 -1.99 11.74 14.06
CA GLN A 266 -0.86 12.45 13.43
C GLN A 266 0.48 11.89 13.89
N ARG A 267 0.65 11.58 15.19
CA ARG A 267 1.85 10.91 15.72
C ARG A 267 2.08 9.57 15.03
N LYS A 268 1.05 8.75 14.92
CA LYS A 268 1.16 7.43 14.30
C LYS A 268 1.51 7.53 12.82
N ARG A 269 0.88 8.47 12.07
CA ARG A 269 1.24 8.72 10.68
C ARG A 269 2.68 9.22 10.54
N LEU A 270 3.16 10.07 11.45
CA LEU A 270 4.56 10.52 11.47
C LEU A 270 5.52 9.34 11.74
N ASN A 271 5.18 8.45 12.67
CA ASN A 271 5.98 7.26 12.95
C ASN A 271 6.08 6.33 11.72
N ILE A 272 4.98 6.15 10.98
CA ILE A 272 4.97 5.45 9.69
C ILE A 272 5.83 6.19 8.65
N ALA A 273 5.77 7.53 8.63
CA ALA A 273 6.54 8.36 7.71
C ALA A 273 8.06 8.18 7.88
N LEU A 274 8.54 7.99 9.11
CA LEU A 274 9.96 7.75 9.40
C LEU A 274 10.49 6.48 8.73
N GLU A 275 9.65 5.45 8.61
CA GLU A 275 10.04 4.25 7.89
C GLU A 275 9.84 4.40 6.37
N LEU A 276 8.76 5.03 5.93
CA LEU A 276 8.48 5.22 4.51
C LEU A 276 9.50 6.11 3.80
N ILE A 277 10.17 7.02 4.52
CA ILE A 277 11.22 7.89 3.94
C ILE A 277 12.37 7.08 3.34
N ARG A 278 12.61 5.86 3.85
CA ARG A 278 13.64 4.92 3.38
C ARG A 278 13.21 4.12 2.14
N GLU A 279 11.95 4.25 1.71
CA GLU A 279 11.33 3.50 0.61
C GLU A 279 11.44 1.97 0.75
N PRO A 280 11.03 1.40 1.90
CA PRO A 280 11.09 -0.04 2.09
C PRO A 280 10.16 -0.74 1.09
N ALA A 281 10.55 -1.93 0.64
CA ALA A 281 9.72 -2.79 -0.20
C ALA A 281 8.69 -3.57 0.63
N ILE A 282 9.05 -3.90 1.88
CA ILE A 282 8.17 -4.53 2.87
C ILE A 282 8.04 -3.61 4.08
N LEU A 283 6.82 -3.43 4.56
CA LEU A 283 6.53 -2.65 5.77
C LEU A 283 5.78 -3.51 6.78
N TYR A 284 6.39 -3.71 7.93
CA TYR A 284 5.77 -4.37 9.08
C TYR A 284 5.30 -3.33 10.09
N LEU A 285 4.09 -3.51 10.64
CA LEU A 285 3.55 -2.60 11.66
C LEU A 285 2.97 -3.39 12.84
N ASP A 286 3.40 -3.01 14.03
CA ASP A 286 2.88 -3.59 15.27
C ASP A 286 1.83 -2.65 15.88
N GLU A 287 0.57 -3.09 15.90
CA GLU A 287 -0.60 -2.37 16.42
C GLU A 287 -0.69 -0.88 16.01
N PRO A 288 -0.67 -0.53 14.71
CA PRO A 288 -0.64 0.86 14.27
C PRO A 288 -1.92 1.64 14.58
N THR A 289 -2.98 0.97 15.01
CA THR A 289 -4.28 1.58 15.34
C THR A 289 -4.54 1.64 16.85
N SER A 290 -3.63 1.13 17.66
CA SER A 290 -3.78 1.13 19.12
C SER A 290 -3.89 2.55 19.68
N GLY A 291 -4.90 2.80 20.53
CA GLY A 291 -5.14 4.09 21.18
C GLY A 291 -5.68 5.19 20.25
N LEU A 292 -6.07 4.87 19.02
CA LEU A 292 -6.64 5.82 18.07
C LEU A 292 -8.18 5.79 18.09
N SER A 293 -8.80 6.88 17.63
CA SER A 293 -10.22 6.91 17.30
C SER A 293 -10.51 5.99 16.10
N SER A 294 -11.78 5.55 15.94
CA SER A 294 -12.19 4.74 14.79
C SER A 294 -11.84 5.43 13.46
N THR A 295 -12.09 6.73 13.37
CA THR A 295 -11.80 7.53 12.15
C THR A 295 -10.30 7.62 11.86
N ASP A 296 -9.45 7.81 12.88
CA ASP A 296 -8.00 7.86 12.69
C ASP A 296 -7.44 6.48 12.33
N SER A 297 -8.01 5.40 12.93
CA SER A 297 -7.65 4.02 12.60
C SER A 297 -7.94 3.69 11.13
N GLU A 298 -9.12 4.06 10.63
CA GLU A 298 -9.47 3.90 9.21
C GLU A 298 -8.51 4.66 8.30
N LYS A 299 -8.20 5.91 8.62
CA LYS A 299 -7.24 6.71 7.84
C LYS A 299 -5.87 6.07 7.78
N VAL A 300 -5.36 5.54 8.90
CA VAL A 300 -4.06 4.85 8.95
C VAL A 300 -4.08 3.61 8.07
N ILE A 301 -5.11 2.76 8.16
CA ILE A 301 -5.18 1.54 7.36
C ILE A 301 -5.41 1.84 5.87
N MET A 302 -6.22 2.85 5.53
CA MET A 302 -6.36 3.31 4.15
C MET A 302 -5.04 3.77 3.56
N LEU A 303 -4.25 4.53 4.32
CA LEU A 303 -2.92 4.97 3.93
C LEU A 303 -1.98 3.76 3.70
N LEU A 304 -2.04 2.73 4.55
CA LEU A 304 -1.27 1.50 4.38
C LEU A 304 -1.74 0.71 3.14
N LYS A 305 -3.04 0.68 2.87
CA LYS A 305 -3.58 0.10 1.63
C LYS A 305 -3.07 0.85 0.39
N GLU A 306 -2.94 2.16 0.48
CA GLU A 306 -2.33 2.97 -0.58
C GLU A 306 -0.86 2.59 -0.84
N GLN A 307 -0.11 2.25 0.20
CA GLN A 307 1.27 1.77 0.04
C GLN A 307 1.33 0.44 -0.72
N THR A 308 0.33 -0.44 -0.56
CA THR A 308 0.28 -1.68 -1.36
C THR A 308 0.04 -1.40 -2.84
N HIS A 309 -0.81 -0.44 -3.18
CA HIS A 309 -1.00 0.00 -4.57
C HIS A 309 0.27 0.61 -5.20
N ARG A 310 1.19 1.09 -4.37
CA ARG A 310 2.54 1.52 -4.80
C ARG A 310 3.54 0.36 -4.92
N GLY A 311 3.07 -0.89 -4.84
CA GLY A 311 3.86 -2.12 -5.00
C GLY A 311 4.61 -2.57 -3.74
N ARG A 312 4.26 -2.07 -2.54
CA ARG A 312 4.82 -2.57 -1.27
C ARG A 312 4.03 -3.78 -0.77
N LEU A 313 4.71 -4.67 -0.06
CA LEU A 313 4.07 -5.65 0.82
C LEU A 313 3.90 -5.01 2.20
N VAL A 314 2.67 -5.00 2.74
CA VAL A 314 2.39 -4.44 4.06
C VAL A 314 1.78 -5.49 4.96
N VAL A 315 2.40 -5.75 6.11
CA VAL A 315 1.94 -6.72 7.11
C VAL A 315 1.67 -6.00 8.42
N VAL A 316 0.44 -6.12 8.91
CA VAL A 316 -0.06 -5.38 10.06
C VAL A 316 -0.49 -6.35 11.16
N ASN A 317 0.13 -6.26 12.33
CA ASN A 317 -0.47 -6.82 13.54
C ASN A 317 -1.59 -5.89 14.00
N ILE A 318 -2.82 -6.38 14.06
CA ILE A 318 -3.98 -5.58 14.43
C ILE A 318 -4.86 -6.31 15.42
N HIS A 319 -5.35 -5.57 16.41
CA HIS A 319 -6.26 -6.09 17.42
C HIS A 319 -7.67 -5.54 17.19
N GLN A 320 -8.66 -6.43 17.01
CA GLN A 320 -10.10 -6.10 16.90
C GLN A 320 -10.42 -4.92 15.95
N PRO A 321 -10.11 -5.02 14.64
CA PRO A 321 -10.44 -3.97 13.69
C PRO A 321 -11.96 -3.83 13.54
N SER A 322 -12.43 -2.63 13.17
CA SER A 322 -13.81 -2.43 12.74
C SER A 322 -14.11 -3.23 11.47
N SER A 323 -15.38 -3.46 11.18
CA SER A 323 -15.78 -4.16 9.95
C SER A 323 -15.29 -3.47 8.67
N GLU A 324 -15.19 -2.15 8.69
CA GLU A 324 -14.71 -1.37 7.54
C GLU A 324 -13.20 -1.57 7.33
N ILE A 325 -12.43 -1.55 8.42
CA ILE A 325 -10.99 -1.84 8.39
C ILE A 325 -10.73 -3.29 7.98
N TYR A 326 -11.51 -4.24 8.50
CA TYR A 326 -11.36 -5.66 8.22
C TYR A 326 -11.46 -5.99 6.72
N LYS A 327 -12.36 -5.32 5.99
CA LYS A 327 -12.56 -5.49 4.54
C LYS A 327 -11.43 -4.94 3.68
N LEU A 328 -10.54 -4.12 4.21
CA LEU A 328 -9.42 -3.54 3.47
C LEU A 328 -8.25 -4.52 3.29
N PHE A 329 -8.19 -5.57 4.11
CA PHE A 329 -7.13 -6.56 4.03
C PHE A 329 -7.34 -7.54 2.88
N ASP A 330 -6.25 -7.89 2.20
CA ASP A 330 -6.24 -8.89 1.13
C ASP A 330 -6.08 -10.30 1.69
N ARG A 331 -5.36 -10.43 2.81
CA ARG A 331 -5.08 -11.71 3.46
C ARG A 331 -5.12 -11.57 4.98
N LEU A 332 -5.59 -12.62 5.63
CA LEU A 332 -5.69 -12.72 7.08
C LEU A 332 -4.93 -13.94 7.57
N TRP A 333 -4.07 -13.72 8.55
CA TRP A 333 -3.49 -14.76 9.39
C TRP A 333 -4.11 -14.67 10.77
N LEU A 334 -4.71 -15.76 11.23
CA LEU A 334 -5.27 -15.83 12.57
C LEU A 334 -4.45 -16.80 13.41
N LEU A 335 -3.97 -16.31 14.55
CA LEU A 335 -3.21 -17.07 15.51
C LEU A 335 -4.07 -17.38 16.75
N ASP A 336 -3.94 -18.60 17.26
CA ASP A 336 -4.50 -19.03 18.52
C ASP A 336 -3.41 -19.08 19.62
N THR A 337 -3.86 -19.33 20.85
CA THR A 337 -3.02 -19.42 22.05
C THR A 337 -1.83 -20.36 21.82
N GLY A 338 -0.65 -19.92 22.24
CA GLY A 338 0.60 -20.66 22.06
C GLY A 338 1.32 -20.40 20.74
N GLY A 339 0.71 -19.67 19.77
CA GLY A 339 1.31 -19.34 18.47
C GLY A 339 0.96 -20.31 17.35
N TYR A 340 -0.18 -20.97 17.47
CA TYR A 340 -0.69 -21.86 16.43
C TYR A 340 -1.42 -21.08 15.35
N PRO A 341 -1.01 -21.16 14.06
CA PRO A 341 -1.78 -20.56 12.96
C PRO A 341 -3.01 -21.42 12.69
N ILE A 342 -4.20 -20.83 12.85
CA ILE A 342 -5.48 -21.51 12.68
C ILE A 342 -6.21 -21.10 11.40
N TYR A 343 -5.79 -20.02 10.76
CA TYR A 343 -6.33 -19.59 9.49
C TYR A 343 -5.29 -18.77 8.69
N ASP A 344 -5.23 -19.05 7.39
CA ASP A 344 -4.48 -18.28 6.40
C ASP A 344 -5.31 -18.20 5.12
N GLY A 345 -5.79 -17.01 4.76
CA GLY A 345 -6.65 -16.84 3.59
C GLY A 345 -7.33 -15.48 3.49
N ASN A 346 -8.36 -15.41 2.66
CA ASN A 346 -9.13 -14.19 2.47
C ASN A 346 -9.97 -13.85 3.73
N PRO A 347 -9.98 -12.59 4.21
CA PRO A 347 -10.74 -12.20 5.40
C PRO A 347 -12.25 -12.52 5.32
N ILE A 348 -12.87 -12.35 4.17
CA ILE A 348 -14.32 -12.61 4.00
C ILE A 348 -14.61 -14.11 4.11
N GLU A 349 -13.74 -14.95 3.55
CA GLU A 349 -13.86 -16.41 3.63
C GLU A 349 -13.64 -16.95 5.04
N ALA A 350 -12.81 -16.26 5.86
CA ALA A 350 -12.59 -16.63 7.24
C ALA A 350 -13.92 -16.68 8.05
N ILE A 351 -14.81 -15.72 7.83
CA ILE A 351 -16.12 -15.67 8.51
C ILE A 351 -16.93 -16.92 8.18
N THR A 352 -16.98 -17.31 6.92
CA THR A 352 -17.69 -18.50 6.46
C THR A 352 -17.04 -19.78 6.97
N TYR A 353 -15.70 -19.84 6.98
CA TYR A 353 -14.90 -20.95 7.49
C TYR A 353 -15.22 -21.23 8.97
N PHE A 354 -15.16 -20.21 9.84
CA PHE A 354 -15.44 -20.38 11.27
C PHE A 354 -16.91 -20.63 11.56
N LYS A 355 -17.85 -20.06 10.79
CA LYS A 355 -19.28 -20.41 10.91
C LYS A 355 -19.52 -21.89 10.64
N ARG A 356 -18.88 -22.46 9.62
CA ARG A 356 -19.01 -23.91 9.33
C ARG A 356 -18.43 -24.78 10.43
N ILE A 357 -17.27 -24.45 10.98
CA ILE A 357 -16.64 -25.20 12.07
C ILE A 357 -17.52 -25.14 13.33
N ALA A 358 -18.09 -23.98 13.63
CA ALA A 358 -18.95 -23.80 14.79
C ALA A 358 -20.35 -24.41 14.66
N ASN A 359 -20.68 -25.11 13.56
CA ASN A 359 -21.99 -25.64 13.23
C ASN A 359 -23.14 -24.60 13.29
N TYR A 360 -22.80 -23.32 13.12
CA TYR A 360 -23.82 -22.30 12.89
C TYR A 360 -24.29 -22.45 11.43
N THR A 361 -25.35 -23.26 11.25
CA THR A 361 -26.14 -23.23 10.03
C THR A 361 -26.80 -21.85 9.95
N ASP A 362 -26.77 -21.25 8.77
CA ASP A 362 -27.43 -20.00 8.46
C ASP A 362 -28.81 -19.91 9.09
N GLN A 363 -28.93 -19.12 10.12
CA GLN A 363 -30.17 -18.50 10.52
C GLN A 363 -29.88 -16.99 10.48
N ASP A 364 -30.36 -16.37 9.36
CA ASP A 364 -30.55 -14.97 9.03
C ASP A 364 -29.32 -14.06 8.92
#